data_cfeed22e0928f26e451fe69ddee2744c
#
_entry.id   cfeed22e0928f26e451fe69ddee2744c
#
_cell.length_a   1.000
_cell.length_b   1.000
_cell.length_c   1.000
_cell.angle_alpha   90.00
_cell.angle_beta   90.00
_cell.angle_gamma   90.00
#
_symmetry.space_group_name_H-M   'P 1'
#
loop_
_entity.id
_entity.type
_entity.pdbx_description
1 polymer ?
#
loop_
_entity_poly.entity_id
_entity_poly.type
_entity_poly.pdbx_seq_one_letter_code
_entity_poly.pdbx_strand_id
1 'polypeptide(L)'
;MRLPGLVLQGILARAALVFLRLYLGFAFLLSSWLKVEGASLPGTSYVAALSLTESLVGVALILGVLTRFSAAAALIVSVIHLYSTGAWLEPTGSGHAAHAAISIALLVGAAGRTMGLDAMLARRWPRSPLW
;
A
#
# COMPACT_ATOMS: atom_id res chain seq x y z
N MET A 1 -17.62 -4.95 -31.19
CA MET A 1 -16.19 -5.08 -31.54
C MET A 1 -15.42 -4.15 -30.60
N ARG A 2 -14.68 -4.68 -29.61
CA ARG A 2 -13.88 -3.85 -28.68
C ARG A 2 -12.59 -3.45 -29.41
N LEU A 3 -12.33 -2.15 -29.49
CA LEU A 3 -11.12 -1.63 -30.13
C LEU A 3 -9.86 -2.21 -29.41
N PRO A 4 -8.89 -2.77 -30.11
CA PRO A 4 -7.71 -3.43 -29.53
C PRO A 4 -6.92 -2.51 -28.58
N GLY A 5 -6.93 -1.20 -28.84
CA GLY A 5 -6.30 -0.20 -27.97
C GLY A 5 -6.91 -0.10 -26.57
N LEU A 6 -8.24 -0.22 -26.44
CA LEU A 6 -8.91 -0.17 -25.13
C LEU A 6 -8.59 -1.40 -24.27
N VAL A 7 -8.44 -2.56 -24.90
CA VAL A 7 -8.04 -3.80 -24.20
C VAL A 7 -6.61 -3.68 -23.68
N LEU A 8 -5.70 -3.18 -24.50
CA LEU A 8 -4.30 -2.99 -24.12
C LEU A 8 -4.17 -1.98 -22.96
N GLN A 9 -4.88 -0.85 -23.02
CA GLN A 9 -4.91 0.13 -21.92
C GLN A 9 -5.41 -0.48 -20.61
N GLY A 10 -6.43 -1.32 -20.67
CA GLY A 10 -6.94 -2.02 -19.48
C GLY A 10 -5.93 -2.98 -18.86
N ILE A 11 -5.14 -3.68 -19.69
CA ILE A 11 -4.09 -4.60 -19.22
C ILE A 11 -2.94 -3.80 -18.58
N LEU A 12 -2.48 -2.74 -19.23
CA LEU A 12 -1.41 -1.89 -18.73
C LEU A 12 -1.78 -1.22 -17.40
N ALA A 13 -3.00 -0.70 -17.29
CA ALA A 13 -3.49 -0.10 -16.05
C ALA A 13 -3.51 -1.11 -14.89
N ARG A 14 -3.95 -2.34 -15.14
CA ARG A 14 -3.94 -3.41 -14.14
C ARG A 14 -2.52 -3.80 -13.73
N ALA A 15 -1.61 -3.94 -14.68
CA ALA A 15 -0.22 -4.24 -14.41
C ALA A 15 0.45 -3.12 -13.58
N ALA A 16 0.18 -1.86 -13.90
CA ALA A 16 0.67 -0.72 -13.13
C ALA A 16 0.17 -0.74 -11.68
N LEU A 17 -1.12 -1.03 -11.44
CA LEU A 17 -1.67 -1.13 -10.10
C LEU A 17 -1.06 -2.27 -9.29
N VAL A 18 -0.79 -3.42 -9.91
CA VAL A 18 -0.08 -4.54 -9.25
C VAL A 18 1.34 -4.12 -8.89
N PHE A 19 2.05 -3.48 -9.81
CA PHE A 19 3.41 -3.00 -9.56
C PHE A 19 3.44 -1.98 -8.40
N LEU A 20 2.55 -0.98 -8.41
CA LEU A 20 2.44 0.03 -7.35
C LEU A 20 2.13 -0.61 -6.00
N ARG A 21 1.29 -1.64 -5.96
CA ARG A 21 0.96 -2.39 -4.76
C ARG A 21 2.19 -3.12 -4.19
N LEU A 22 2.94 -3.82 -5.04
CA LEU A 22 4.15 -4.53 -4.63
C LEU A 22 5.23 -3.55 -4.16
N TYR A 23 5.41 -2.44 -4.87
CA TYR A 23 6.34 -1.39 -4.49
C TYR A 23 6.00 -0.82 -3.11
N LEU A 24 4.74 -0.43 -2.90
CA LEU A 24 4.30 0.13 -1.62
C LEU A 24 4.44 -0.89 -0.48
N GLY A 25 4.05 -2.14 -0.72
CA GLY A 25 4.19 -3.21 0.27
C GLY A 25 5.64 -3.45 0.68
N PHE A 26 6.55 -3.48 -0.30
CA PHE A 26 7.98 -3.63 -0.04
C PHE A 26 8.58 -2.42 0.69
N ALA A 27 8.19 -1.19 0.30
CA ALA A 27 8.63 0.02 0.97
C ALA A 27 8.22 0.05 2.46
N PHE A 28 7.01 -0.41 2.79
CA PHE A 28 6.53 -0.52 4.16
C PHE A 28 7.30 -1.57 4.96
N LEU A 29 7.60 -2.74 4.37
CA LEU A 29 8.42 -3.76 5.04
C LEU A 29 9.84 -3.26 5.31
N LEU A 30 10.45 -2.58 4.33
CA LEU A 30 11.79 -2.03 4.48
C LEU A 30 11.82 -0.93 5.57
N SER A 31 10.83 -0.04 5.57
CA SER A 31 10.67 0.99 6.60
C SER A 31 10.56 0.40 8.01
N SER A 32 9.75 -0.64 8.14
CA SER A 32 9.58 -1.37 9.41
C SER A 32 10.90 -2.02 9.86
N TRP A 33 11.59 -2.69 8.96
CA TRP A 33 12.87 -3.35 9.23
C TRP A 33 13.92 -2.36 9.75
N LEU A 34 14.10 -1.24 9.05
CA LEU A 34 15.07 -0.21 9.41
C LEU A 34 14.76 0.43 10.77
N LYS A 35 13.49 0.53 11.16
CA LYS A 35 13.10 1.02 12.49
C LYS A 35 13.46 0.03 13.60
N VAL A 36 13.32 -1.27 13.34
CA VAL A 36 13.70 -2.31 14.29
C VAL A 36 15.20 -2.36 14.48
N GLU A 37 15.99 -2.29 13.39
CA GLU A 37 17.46 -2.27 13.48
C GLU A 37 18.01 -0.99 14.11
N GLY A 38 17.39 0.18 13.83
CA GLY A 38 17.79 1.46 14.39
C GLY A 38 17.38 1.67 15.86
N ALA A 39 16.49 0.84 16.39
CA ALA A 39 16.03 0.89 17.77
C ALA A 39 17.05 0.23 18.71
N SER A 40 18.16 0.91 18.95
CA SER A 40 19.18 0.50 19.94
C SER A 40 18.71 0.65 21.42
N LEU A 41 17.51 1.15 21.63
CA LEU A 41 16.85 1.21 22.95
C LEU A 41 15.49 0.49 22.85
N PRO A 42 15.00 -0.15 23.93
CA PRO A 42 13.64 -0.65 23.99
C PRO A 42 12.71 0.53 23.77
N GLY A 43 12.36 0.72 22.49
CA GLY A 43 11.65 1.89 21.99
C GLY A 43 10.33 2.05 22.70
N THR A 44 9.91 3.26 22.78
CA THR A 44 8.56 3.62 23.23
C THR A 44 7.57 2.68 22.54
N SER A 45 6.56 2.20 23.24
CA SER A 45 5.51 1.30 22.73
C SER A 45 4.91 1.78 21.40
N TYR A 46 4.99 3.09 21.15
CA TYR A 46 4.56 3.73 19.89
C TYR A 46 5.40 3.28 18.68
N VAL A 47 6.73 3.27 18.76
CA VAL A 47 7.61 2.88 17.63
C VAL A 47 7.40 1.41 17.29
N ALA A 48 7.30 0.55 18.31
CA ALA A 48 7.03 -0.87 18.13
C ALA A 48 5.66 -1.11 17.48
N ALA A 49 4.62 -0.41 17.94
CA ALA A 49 3.27 -0.52 17.36
C ALA A 49 3.23 -0.04 15.90
N LEU A 50 3.91 1.08 15.60
CA LEU A 50 3.99 1.61 14.25
C LEU A 50 4.72 0.66 13.30
N SER A 51 5.87 0.12 13.73
CA SER A 51 6.67 -0.85 12.96
C SER A 51 5.87 -2.13 12.69
N LEU A 52 5.14 -2.65 13.69
CA LEU A 52 4.27 -3.80 13.51
C LEU A 52 3.16 -3.52 12.50
N THR A 53 2.51 -2.35 12.61
CA THR A 53 1.46 -1.95 11.67
C THR A 53 2.00 -1.85 10.24
N GLU A 54 3.17 -1.24 10.04
CA GLU A 54 3.83 -1.16 8.73
C GLU A 54 4.14 -2.55 8.17
N SER A 55 4.65 -3.46 9.01
CA SER A 55 4.93 -4.84 8.59
C SER A 55 3.67 -5.56 8.12
N LEU A 56 2.59 -5.48 8.89
CA LEU A 56 1.31 -6.12 8.56
C LEU A 56 0.72 -5.56 7.28
N VAL A 57 0.72 -4.23 7.13
CA VAL A 57 0.25 -3.54 5.92
C VAL A 57 1.10 -3.95 4.71
N GLY A 58 2.43 -3.98 4.86
CA GLY A 58 3.35 -4.37 3.80
C GLY A 58 3.09 -5.80 3.32
N VAL A 59 3.00 -6.77 4.24
CA VAL A 59 2.69 -8.18 3.91
C VAL A 59 1.32 -8.29 3.25
N ALA A 60 0.29 -7.64 3.80
CA ALA A 60 -1.05 -7.70 3.24
C ALA A 60 -1.13 -7.12 1.81
N LEU A 61 -0.40 -6.04 1.53
CA LEU A 61 -0.29 -5.48 0.19
C LEU A 61 0.43 -6.42 -0.77
N ILE A 62 1.54 -7.05 -0.38
CA ILE A 62 2.28 -7.98 -1.23
C ILE A 62 1.40 -9.19 -1.56
N LEU A 63 0.78 -9.80 -0.57
CA LEU A 63 -0.12 -10.95 -0.77
C LEU A 63 -1.41 -10.58 -1.51
N GLY A 64 -1.79 -9.31 -1.50
CA GLY A 64 -3.06 -8.85 -2.06
C GLY A 64 -4.26 -9.34 -1.26
N VAL A 65 -4.15 -9.26 0.07
CA VAL A 65 -5.22 -9.57 1.01
C VAL A 65 -5.81 -8.27 1.53
N LEU A 66 -7.15 -8.14 1.47
CA LEU A 66 -7.85 -6.94 1.92
C LEU A 66 -7.19 -5.65 1.38
N THR A 67 -6.83 -5.65 0.09
CA THR A 67 -5.99 -4.61 -0.54
C THR A 67 -6.53 -3.21 -0.28
N ARG A 68 -7.84 -3.01 -0.26
CA ARG A 68 -8.45 -1.71 0.04
C ARG A 68 -8.19 -1.26 1.47
N PHE A 69 -8.35 -2.15 2.45
CA PHE A 69 -8.07 -1.83 3.85
C PHE A 69 -6.59 -1.58 4.09
N SER A 70 -5.73 -2.39 3.48
CA SER A 70 -4.27 -2.22 3.57
C SER A 70 -3.83 -0.91 2.92
N ALA A 71 -4.43 -0.51 1.79
CA ALA A 71 -4.15 0.78 1.16
C ALA A 71 -4.68 1.96 2.00
N ALA A 72 -5.83 1.83 2.66
CA ALA A 72 -6.33 2.84 3.58
C ALA A 72 -5.41 2.98 4.81
N ALA A 73 -4.99 1.86 5.40
CA ALA A 73 -4.02 1.86 6.49
C ALA A 73 -2.68 2.48 6.08
N ALA A 74 -2.17 2.13 4.89
CA ALA A 74 -0.96 2.71 4.32
C ALA A 74 -1.07 4.23 4.14
N LEU A 75 -2.23 4.72 3.69
CA LEU A 75 -2.51 6.15 3.57
C LEU A 75 -2.45 6.84 4.93
N ILE A 76 -3.13 6.29 5.95
CA ILE A 76 -3.14 6.85 7.31
C ILE A 76 -1.71 6.91 7.87
N VAL A 77 -0.95 5.82 7.77
CA VAL A 77 0.44 5.77 8.24
C VAL A 77 1.31 6.79 7.51
N SER A 78 1.17 6.92 6.18
CA SER A 78 1.90 7.90 5.39
C SER A 78 1.58 9.34 5.80
N VAL A 79 0.32 9.63 6.07
CA VAL A 79 -0.12 10.95 6.55
C VAL A 79 0.44 11.25 7.94
N ILE A 80 0.42 10.27 8.86
CA ILE A 80 1.01 10.42 10.20
C ILE A 80 2.51 10.75 10.08
N HIS A 81 3.24 10.05 9.21
CA HIS A 81 4.66 10.33 8.97
C HIS A 81 4.89 11.72 8.39
N LEU A 82 4.09 12.14 7.43
CA LEU A 82 4.16 13.49 6.87
C LEU A 82 3.98 14.57 7.95
N TYR A 83 3.04 14.37 8.87
CA TYR A 83 2.82 15.28 9.99
C TYR A 83 3.98 15.27 10.98
N SER A 84 4.45 14.10 11.38
CA SER A 84 5.50 13.97 12.40
C SER A 84 6.86 14.49 11.95
N THR A 85 7.16 14.40 10.65
CA THR A 85 8.44 14.86 10.09
C THR A 85 8.41 16.32 9.59
N GLY A 86 7.23 16.95 9.53
CA GLY A 86 7.08 18.28 8.93
C GLY A 86 7.38 18.33 7.42
N ALA A 87 7.48 17.19 6.77
CA ALA A 87 7.94 17.03 5.39
C ALA A 87 6.99 17.60 4.32
N TRP A 88 5.89 18.20 4.72
CA TRP A 88 4.99 18.95 3.82
C TRP A 88 5.67 20.16 3.16
N LEU A 89 6.72 20.70 3.82
CA LEU A 89 7.41 21.93 3.43
C LEU A 89 8.72 21.66 2.70
N GLU A 90 9.19 20.40 2.67
CA GLU A 90 10.46 20.03 2.06
C GLU A 90 10.25 19.56 0.62
N PRO A 91 10.81 20.24 -0.41
CA PRO A 91 10.70 19.82 -1.80
C PRO A 91 11.40 18.48 -2.10
N THR A 92 12.35 18.10 -1.26
CA THR A 92 13.08 16.82 -1.31
C THR A 92 12.30 15.65 -0.72
N GLY A 93 11.03 15.89 -0.45
CA GLY A 93 9.98 15.01 -0.02
C GLY A 93 10.40 13.66 0.53
N SER A 94 10.20 13.46 1.80
CA SER A 94 10.16 12.10 2.32
C SER A 94 9.26 11.26 1.39
N GLY A 95 9.66 10.05 1.00
CA GLY A 95 8.87 9.17 0.15
C GLY A 95 7.42 8.95 0.62
N HIS A 96 7.06 9.45 1.81
CA HIS A 96 5.73 9.37 2.40
C HIS A 96 4.63 10.09 1.59
N ALA A 97 4.95 11.20 0.91
CA ALA A 97 4.01 11.86 0.00
C ALA A 97 3.70 10.98 -1.22
N ALA A 98 4.72 10.33 -1.78
CA ALA A 98 4.55 9.37 -2.86
C ALA A 98 3.77 8.14 -2.37
N HIS A 99 4.06 7.62 -1.18
CA HIS A 99 3.31 6.51 -0.58
C HIS A 99 1.83 6.86 -0.37
N ALA A 100 1.52 8.07 0.08
CA ALA A 100 0.14 8.54 0.21
C ALA A 100 -0.57 8.60 -1.16
N ALA A 101 0.08 9.15 -2.19
CA ALA A 101 -0.47 9.22 -3.53
C ALA A 101 -0.71 7.81 -4.14
N ILE A 102 0.25 6.88 -3.96
CA ILE A 102 0.11 5.48 -4.40
C ILE A 102 -1.05 4.80 -3.66
N SER A 103 -1.17 5.03 -2.35
CA SER A 103 -2.27 4.47 -1.55
C SER A 103 -3.64 4.92 -2.06
N ILE A 104 -3.79 6.19 -2.42
CA ILE A 104 -5.01 6.72 -3.03
C ILE A 104 -5.27 6.05 -4.38
N ALA A 105 -4.25 5.91 -5.23
CA ALA A 105 -4.37 5.23 -6.52
C ALA A 105 -4.82 3.76 -6.36
N LEU A 106 -4.32 3.04 -5.35
CA LEU A 106 -4.72 1.67 -5.05
C LEU A 106 -6.16 1.58 -4.53
N LEU A 107 -6.59 2.54 -3.71
CA LEU A 107 -7.97 2.62 -3.21
C LEU A 107 -8.98 2.81 -4.34
N VAL A 108 -8.71 3.77 -5.23
CA VAL A 108 -9.60 4.11 -6.36
C VAL A 108 -9.53 3.03 -7.45
N GLY A 109 -8.34 2.53 -7.74
CA GLY A 109 -8.08 1.59 -8.83
C GLY A 109 -8.58 0.16 -8.58
N ALA A 110 -9.13 -0.16 -7.40
CA ALA A 110 -9.59 -1.50 -7.02
C ALA A 110 -8.52 -2.60 -7.30
N ALA A 111 -7.27 -2.31 -6.96
CA ALA A 111 -6.11 -3.14 -7.28
C ALA A 111 -6.20 -4.59 -6.76
N GLY A 112 -6.98 -4.84 -5.70
CA GLY A 112 -7.18 -6.17 -5.13
C GLY A 112 -7.88 -7.15 -6.07
N ARG A 113 -8.76 -6.65 -6.95
CA ARG A 113 -9.51 -7.50 -7.89
C ARG A 113 -8.70 -7.97 -9.10
N THR A 114 -7.52 -7.41 -9.31
CA THR A 114 -6.72 -7.69 -10.51
C THR A 114 -5.82 -8.90 -10.35
N MET A 115 -5.15 -9.01 -9.20
CA MET A 115 -4.22 -10.10 -8.89
C MET A 115 -3.99 -10.17 -7.38
N GLY A 116 -3.87 -11.37 -6.83
CA GLY A 116 -3.65 -11.63 -5.41
C GLY A 116 -4.75 -12.49 -4.79
N LEU A 117 -4.71 -12.66 -3.47
CA LEU A 117 -5.70 -13.46 -2.75
C LEU A 117 -7.10 -12.83 -2.83
N ASP A 118 -7.21 -11.51 -2.87
CA ASP A 118 -8.49 -10.82 -3.07
C ASP A 118 -9.15 -11.18 -4.40
N ALA A 119 -8.38 -11.40 -5.46
CA ALA A 119 -8.91 -11.84 -6.74
C ALA A 119 -9.50 -13.27 -6.68
N MET A 120 -8.90 -14.15 -5.87
CA MET A 120 -9.43 -15.49 -5.62
C MET A 120 -10.70 -15.44 -4.78
N LEU A 121 -10.70 -14.62 -3.72
CA LEU A 121 -11.85 -14.42 -2.83
C LEU A 121 -13.03 -13.76 -3.56
N ALA A 122 -12.75 -12.77 -4.41
CA ALA A 122 -13.77 -12.10 -5.23
C ALA A 122 -14.49 -13.06 -6.20
N ARG A 123 -13.80 -14.11 -6.67
CA ARG A 123 -14.43 -15.16 -7.50
C ARG A 123 -15.42 -16.01 -6.69
N ARG A 124 -15.11 -16.24 -5.39
CA ARG A 124 -15.93 -17.06 -4.50
C ARG A 124 -17.09 -16.29 -3.88
N TRP A 125 -16.88 -15.00 -3.59
CA TRP A 125 -17.88 -14.10 -2.97
C TRP A 125 -17.95 -12.75 -3.70
N PRO A 126 -18.54 -12.68 -4.91
CA PRO A 126 -18.48 -11.52 -5.79
C PRO A 126 -19.22 -10.29 -5.25
N ARG A 127 -20.12 -10.45 -4.28
CA ARG A 127 -20.94 -9.36 -3.72
C ARG A 127 -20.33 -8.70 -2.48
N SER A 128 -19.19 -9.16 -2.00
CA SER A 128 -18.54 -8.54 -0.83
C SER A 128 -17.88 -7.22 -1.20
N PRO A 129 -18.05 -6.14 -0.40
CA PRO A 129 -17.39 -4.85 -0.61
C PRO A 129 -15.93 -4.84 -0.17
N LEU A 130 -15.43 -5.93 0.40
CA LEU A 130 -14.10 -6.01 1.03
C LEU A 130 -12.94 -6.03 0.02
N TRP A 131 -13.21 -6.50 -1.23
CA TRP A 131 -12.24 -6.58 -2.33
C TRP A 131 -12.69 -5.91 -3.61
#